data_41d591ecc29753de3cad7fd438e2bb61
#
_entry.id   41d591ecc29753de3cad7fd438e2bb61
#
_cell.length_a   1.000
_cell.length_b   1.000
_cell.length_c   1.000
_cell.angle_alpha   90.00
_cell.angle_beta   90.00
_cell.angle_gamma   90.00
#
_symmetry.space_group_name_H-M   'P 1'
#
loop_
_entity.id
_entity.type
_entity.pdbx_description
1 polymer ?
#
loop_
_entity_poly.entity_id
_entity_poly.type
_entity_poly.pdbx_seq_one_letter_code
_entity_poly.pdbx_strand_id
1 'polypeptide(L)'
;MKSKQVKQNKSKRAFTLLEILVVLTVCAFVAAAIGVGVTQAISDSKGRECAANLATIEGAKDEFSRDHPGVALSSLDQLTPYLRYGVPTCPAGGTYGNVLNAGQRCTCSLANGKPGFHSLAAP
;
A
#
# COMPACT_ATOMS: atom_id res chain seq x y z
N MET A 1 59.71 40.94 -24.51
CA MET A 1 58.70 40.00 -25.03
C MET A 1 57.42 40.10 -24.19
N LYS A 2 56.37 40.71 -24.74
CA LYS A 2 55.05 40.81 -24.04
C LYS A 2 54.24 39.58 -24.36
N SER A 3 54.02 38.67 -23.41
CA SER A 3 53.13 37.56 -23.55
C SER A 3 51.68 38.05 -23.54
N LYS A 4 50.97 37.92 -24.69
CA LYS A 4 49.53 38.17 -24.78
C LYS A 4 48.78 37.10 -23.99
N GLN A 5 48.23 37.46 -22.86
CA GLN A 5 47.23 36.64 -22.14
C GLN A 5 45.97 36.53 -23.00
N VAL A 6 45.72 35.34 -23.55
CA VAL A 6 44.47 35.04 -24.23
C VAL A 6 43.40 34.87 -23.13
N LYS A 7 42.57 35.88 -22.97
CA LYS A 7 41.39 35.83 -22.10
C LYS A 7 40.43 34.78 -22.68
N GLN A 8 40.42 33.59 -22.10
CA GLN A 8 39.39 32.61 -22.38
C GLN A 8 38.05 33.19 -21.88
N ASN A 9 37.23 33.63 -22.82
CA ASN A 9 35.88 34.04 -22.59
C ASN A 9 35.08 32.75 -22.32
N LYS A 10 34.96 32.32 -21.02
CA LYS A 10 34.02 31.29 -20.61
C LYS A 10 32.62 31.81 -20.92
N SER A 11 32.08 31.42 -22.07
CA SER A 11 30.69 31.61 -22.45
C SER A 11 29.83 31.04 -21.35
N LYS A 12 29.35 31.88 -20.43
CA LYS A 12 28.33 31.53 -19.49
C LYS A 12 27.05 31.32 -20.29
N ARG A 13 26.70 30.07 -20.54
CA ARG A 13 25.42 29.72 -21.14
C ARG A 13 24.35 30.14 -20.16
N ALA A 14 23.75 31.30 -20.38
CA ALA A 14 22.56 31.74 -19.69
C ALA A 14 21.37 31.01 -20.30
N PHE A 15 20.53 30.39 -19.44
CA PHE A 15 19.30 29.81 -19.91
C PHE A 15 18.36 30.88 -20.42
N THR A 16 17.75 30.65 -21.59
CA THR A 16 16.76 31.55 -22.14
C THR A 16 15.43 31.38 -21.42
N LEU A 17 14.65 32.44 -21.33
CA LEU A 17 13.33 32.42 -20.72
C LEU A 17 12.37 31.41 -21.40
N LEU A 18 12.52 31.27 -22.72
CA LEU A 18 11.81 30.30 -23.55
C LEU A 18 12.17 28.85 -23.15
N GLU A 19 13.44 28.58 -22.89
CA GLU A 19 13.91 27.25 -22.50
C GLU A 19 13.30 26.79 -21.16
N ILE A 20 13.28 27.69 -20.19
CA ILE A 20 12.60 27.40 -18.89
C ILE A 20 11.09 27.20 -19.07
N LEU A 21 10.45 27.99 -19.91
CA LEU A 21 9.02 27.88 -20.18
C LEU A 21 8.68 26.53 -20.83
N VAL A 22 9.47 26.07 -21.79
CA VAL A 22 9.29 24.75 -22.41
C VAL A 22 9.48 23.62 -21.38
N VAL A 23 10.51 23.69 -20.55
CA VAL A 23 10.75 22.70 -19.49
C VAL A 23 9.58 22.65 -18.52
N LEU A 24 9.08 23.78 -18.06
CA LEU A 24 7.94 23.83 -17.13
C LEU A 24 6.66 23.27 -17.74
N THR A 25 6.39 23.54 -19.02
CA THR A 25 5.21 22.97 -19.70
C THR A 25 5.30 21.46 -19.84
N VAL A 26 6.45 20.91 -20.21
CA VAL A 26 6.68 19.46 -20.30
C VAL A 26 6.51 18.80 -18.91
N CYS A 27 7.10 19.39 -17.87
CA CYS A 27 6.96 18.89 -16.50
C CYS A 27 5.49 18.88 -16.04
N ALA A 28 4.71 19.92 -16.38
CA ALA A 28 3.30 20.00 -16.04
C ALA A 28 2.48 18.89 -16.73
N PHE A 29 2.73 18.59 -17.99
CA PHE A 29 2.06 17.48 -18.70
C PHE A 29 2.41 16.12 -18.10
N VAL A 30 3.66 15.88 -17.78
CA VAL A 30 4.10 14.62 -17.14
C VAL A 30 3.46 14.46 -15.75
N ALA A 31 3.45 15.51 -14.94
CA ALA A 31 2.85 15.48 -13.62
C ALA A 31 1.33 15.18 -13.67
N ALA A 32 0.61 15.77 -14.63
CA ALA A 32 -0.81 15.52 -14.80
C ALA A 32 -1.12 14.06 -15.21
N ALA A 33 -0.28 13.46 -16.06
CA ALA A 33 -0.46 12.08 -16.50
C ALA A 33 -0.25 11.04 -15.37
N ILE A 34 0.66 11.31 -14.42
CA ILE A 34 0.99 10.40 -13.32
C ILE A 34 -0.09 10.44 -12.22
N GLY A 35 -0.70 11.59 -11.98
CA GLY A 35 -1.60 11.80 -10.82
C GLY A 35 -2.79 10.85 -10.76
N VAL A 36 -3.41 10.51 -11.88
CA VAL A 36 -4.59 9.62 -11.95
C VAL A 36 -4.22 8.16 -11.70
N GLY A 37 -3.07 7.71 -12.22
CA GLY A 37 -2.62 6.32 -12.06
C GLY A 37 -2.17 5.98 -10.64
N VAL A 38 -1.60 6.93 -9.92
CA VAL A 38 -1.08 6.72 -8.55
C VAL A 38 -2.20 6.48 -7.54
N THR A 39 -3.30 7.21 -7.61
CA THR A 39 -4.43 7.03 -6.70
C THR A 39 -5.07 5.65 -6.83
N GLN A 40 -5.23 5.18 -8.06
CA GLN A 40 -5.73 3.82 -8.34
C GLN A 40 -4.78 2.75 -7.80
N ALA A 41 -3.47 2.90 -8.06
CA ALA A 41 -2.45 1.97 -7.60
C ALA A 41 -2.38 1.88 -6.06
N ILE A 42 -2.53 3.00 -5.36
CA ILE A 42 -2.60 3.04 -3.89
C ILE A 42 -3.84 2.32 -3.38
N SER A 43 -5.00 2.56 -3.99
CA SER A 43 -6.25 1.89 -3.63
C SER A 43 -6.14 0.37 -3.82
N ASP A 44 -5.59 -0.07 -4.94
CA ASP A 44 -5.38 -1.49 -5.25
C ASP A 44 -4.38 -2.14 -4.28
N SER A 45 -3.33 -1.43 -3.92
CA SER A 45 -2.35 -1.88 -2.92
C SER A 45 -2.99 -2.08 -1.55
N LYS A 46 -3.78 -1.12 -1.09
CA LYS A 46 -4.51 -1.22 0.19
C LYS A 46 -5.51 -2.37 0.20
N GLY A 47 -6.18 -2.62 -0.91
CA GLY A 47 -7.11 -3.74 -1.06
C GLY A 47 -6.42 -5.10 -0.92
N ARG A 48 -5.26 -5.27 -1.55
CA ARG A 48 -4.46 -6.50 -1.46
C ARG A 48 -3.84 -6.68 -0.07
N GLU A 49 -3.36 -5.62 0.54
CA GLU A 49 -2.84 -5.65 1.91
C GLU A 49 -3.93 -6.03 2.91
N CYS A 50 -5.13 -5.49 2.76
CA CYS A 50 -6.29 -5.89 3.56
C CYS A 50 -6.60 -7.39 3.41
N ALA A 51 -6.57 -7.94 2.19
CA ALA A 51 -6.76 -9.36 1.94
C ALA A 51 -5.66 -10.22 2.60
N ALA A 52 -4.41 -9.78 2.57
CA ALA A 52 -3.30 -10.44 3.25
C ALA A 52 -3.48 -10.42 4.79
N ASN A 53 -3.95 -9.31 5.34
CA ASN A 53 -4.26 -9.20 6.76
C ASN A 53 -5.39 -10.16 7.18
N LEU A 54 -6.44 -10.29 6.38
CA LEU A 54 -7.50 -11.27 6.61
C LEU A 54 -6.97 -12.71 6.60
N ALA A 55 -6.07 -13.04 5.65
CA ALA A 55 -5.43 -14.36 5.59
C ALA A 55 -4.57 -14.63 6.82
N THR A 56 -3.88 -13.62 7.34
CA THR A 56 -3.09 -13.71 8.57
C THR A 56 -3.97 -14.00 9.78
N ILE A 57 -5.11 -13.32 9.89
CA ILE A 57 -6.08 -13.58 10.96
C ILE A 57 -6.67 -15.00 10.85
N GLU A 58 -7.01 -15.45 9.65
CA GLU A 58 -7.49 -16.84 9.44
C GLU A 58 -6.43 -17.87 9.86
N GLY A 59 -5.17 -17.67 9.50
CA GLY A 59 -4.07 -18.52 9.93
C GLY A 59 -3.95 -18.60 11.45
N ALA A 60 -4.07 -17.46 12.14
CA ALA A 60 -4.04 -17.40 13.60
C ALA A 60 -5.23 -18.13 14.24
N LYS A 61 -6.43 -18.02 13.65
CA LYS A 61 -7.63 -18.76 14.10
C LYS A 61 -7.45 -20.26 13.96
N ASP A 62 -6.88 -20.70 12.83
CA ASP A 62 -6.61 -22.12 12.59
C ASP A 62 -5.57 -22.67 13.58
N GLU A 63 -4.54 -21.89 13.88
CA GLU A 63 -3.50 -22.27 14.84
C GLU A 63 -4.05 -22.35 16.26
N PHE A 64 -4.83 -21.35 16.67
CA PHE A 64 -5.55 -21.38 17.95
C PHE A 64 -6.45 -22.62 18.08
N SER A 65 -7.20 -22.96 17.02
CA SER A 65 -8.11 -24.11 17.03
C SER A 65 -7.38 -25.44 17.14
N ARG A 66 -6.16 -25.55 16.63
CA ARG A 66 -5.31 -26.74 16.79
C ARG A 66 -4.75 -26.87 18.19
N ASP A 67 -4.33 -25.77 18.78
CA ASP A 67 -3.77 -25.76 20.13
C ASP A 67 -4.84 -25.92 21.22
N HIS A 68 -6.06 -25.49 20.92
CA HIS A 68 -7.20 -25.51 21.86
C HIS A 68 -8.42 -26.20 21.25
N PRO A 69 -8.36 -27.51 20.99
CA PRO A 69 -9.48 -28.23 20.35
C PRO A 69 -10.74 -28.13 21.18
N GLY A 70 -11.84 -27.72 20.58
CA GLY A 70 -13.14 -27.57 21.22
C GLY A 70 -13.36 -26.32 22.07
N VAL A 71 -12.35 -25.43 22.12
CA VAL A 71 -12.45 -24.13 22.79
C VAL A 71 -12.87 -23.05 21.78
N ALA A 72 -13.96 -22.34 22.11
CA ALA A 72 -14.41 -21.23 21.30
C ALA A 72 -13.52 -19.99 21.52
N LEU A 73 -13.20 -19.31 20.43
CA LEU A 73 -12.48 -18.03 20.46
C LEU A 73 -13.45 -16.95 20.98
N SER A 74 -13.12 -16.31 22.10
CA SER A 74 -13.98 -15.34 22.78
C SER A 74 -13.45 -13.90 22.78
N SER A 75 -12.15 -13.72 22.57
CA SER A 75 -11.53 -12.41 22.52
C SER A 75 -10.35 -12.38 21.53
N LEU A 76 -10.06 -11.17 21.00
CA LEU A 76 -8.92 -10.95 20.11
C LEU A 76 -7.57 -11.17 20.80
N ASP A 77 -7.53 -10.99 22.13
CA ASP A 77 -6.30 -11.19 22.92
C ASP A 77 -5.80 -12.63 22.84
N GLN A 78 -6.71 -13.59 22.65
CA GLN A 78 -6.36 -15.00 22.48
C GLN A 78 -5.63 -15.28 21.17
N LEU A 79 -5.78 -14.43 20.15
CA LEU A 79 -5.04 -14.50 18.89
C LEU A 79 -3.66 -13.83 18.95
N THR A 80 -3.42 -12.97 19.94
CA THR A 80 -2.17 -12.21 20.03
C THR A 80 -0.92 -13.10 20.04
N PRO A 81 -0.87 -14.27 20.72
CA PRO A 81 0.30 -15.14 20.67
C PRO A 81 0.61 -15.70 19.27
N TYR A 82 -0.40 -15.80 18.40
CA TYR A 82 -0.29 -16.32 17.04
C TYR A 82 -0.05 -15.22 16.00
N LEU A 83 -0.11 -13.96 16.42
CA LEU A 83 0.05 -12.79 15.58
C LEU A 83 1.33 -12.02 15.96
N ARG A 84 2.35 -12.12 15.12
CA ARG A 84 3.68 -11.56 15.40
C ARG A 84 3.67 -10.05 15.71
N TYR A 85 2.74 -9.32 15.12
CA TYR A 85 2.65 -7.85 15.23
C TYR A 85 1.29 -7.37 15.78
N GLY A 86 0.57 -8.28 16.49
CA GLY A 86 -0.79 -8.00 16.95
C GLY A 86 -1.84 -8.13 15.85
N VAL A 87 -3.09 -7.83 16.19
CA VAL A 87 -4.21 -7.93 15.24
C VAL A 87 -4.10 -6.82 14.18
N PRO A 88 -3.94 -7.18 12.90
CA PRO A 88 -3.85 -6.19 11.83
C PRO A 88 -5.19 -5.48 11.62
N THR A 89 -5.13 -4.27 11.04
CA THR A 89 -6.29 -3.47 10.68
C THR A 89 -6.31 -3.21 9.18
N CYS A 90 -7.48 -2.91 8.62
CA CYS A 90 -7.59 -2.58 7.21
C CYS A 90 -6.91 -1.22 6.91
N PRO A 91 -5.93 -1.16 5.97
CA PRO A 91 -5.21 0.08 5.66
C PRO A 91 -6.09 1.14 4.95
N ALA A 92 -7.27 0.74 4.46
CA ALA A 92 -8.25 1.64 3.86
C ALA A 92 -9.36 2.08 4.84
N GLY A 93 -9.25 1.76 6.13
CA GLY A 93 -10.22 2.15 7.16
C GLY A 93 -11.45 1.24 7.27
N GLY A 94 -11.44 0.05 6.65
CA GLY A 94 -12.49 -0.94 6.81
C GLY A 94 -12.44 -1.63 8.17
N THR A 95 -13.54 -2.26 8.56
CA THR A 95 -13.66 -3.07 9.78
C THR A 95 -13.69 -4.55 9.43
N TYR A 96 -13.04 -5.37 10.26
CA TYR A 96 -13.04 -6.82 10.09
C TYR A 96 -14.20 -7.47 10.85
N GLY A 97 -14.92 -8.36 10.18
CA GLY A 97 -16.00 -9.18 10.72
C GLY A 97 -15.58 -10.65 10.83
N ASN A 98 -16.32 -11.40 11.62
CA ASN A 98 -16.15 -12.85 11.87
C ASN A 98 -14.76 -13.24 12.43
N VAL A 99 -14.05 -12.30 13.03
CA VAL A 99 -12.70 -12.54 13.58
C VAL A 99 -12.73 -13.57 14.72
N LEU A 100 -13.78 -13.54 15.55
CA LEU A 100 -13.96 -14.47 16.67
C LEU A 100 -14.71 -15.76 16.29
N ASN A 101 -15.15 -15.89 15.05
CA ASN A 101 -15.94 -17.02 14.58
C ASN A 101 -15.03 -18.05 13.87
N ALA A 102 -14.67 -19.12 14.56
CA ALA A 102 -13.80 -20.16 13.99
C ALA A 102 -14.44 -20.88 12.76
N GLY A 103 -15.78 -20.96 12.72
CA GLY A 103 -16.51 -21.61 11.62
C GLY A 103 -16.81 -20.70 10.42
N GLN A 104 -16.45 -19.42 10.47
CA GLN A 104 -16.72 -18.46 9.41
C GLN A 104 -15.45 -17.74 9.02
N ARG A 105 -15.28 -17.51 7.71
CA ARG A 105 -14.13 -16.75 7.18
C ARG A 105 -14.23 -15.29 7.57
N CYS A 106 -13.10 -14.69 7.88
CA CYS A 106 -13.01 -13.25 8.15
C CYS A 106 -13.44 -12.45 6.92
N THR A 107 -14.10 -11.34 7.17
CA THR A 107 -14.59 -10.41 6.15
C THR A 107 -14.09 -9.00 6.44
N CYS A 108 -14.08 -8.15 5.41
CA CYS A 108 -13.84 -6.72 5.56
C CYS A 108 -15.07 -5.96 5.07
N SER A 109 -15.44 -4.88 5.75
CA SER A 109 -16.58 -4.03 5.38
C SER A 109 -16.44 -3.38 4.00
N LEU A 110 -15.21 -3.28 3.48
CA LEU A 110 -14.90 -2.72 2.14
C LEU A 110 -14.83 -3.81 1.05
N ALA A 111 -15.19 -5.06 1.36
CA ALA A 111 -15.23 -6.13 0.37
C ALA A 111 -16.27 -5.82 -0.70
N ASN A 112 -15.83 -5.88 -1.97
CA ASN A 112 -16.67 -5.59 -3.14
C ASN A 112 -16.94 -6.80 -4.02
N GLY A 113 -16.77 -8.02 -3.48
CA GLY A 113 -16.94 -9.28 -4.20
C GLY A 113 -15.77 -9.68 -5.10
N LYS A 114 -14.70 -8.89 -5.16
CA LYS A 114 -13.49 -9.21 -5.91
C LYS A 114 -12.54 -10.04 -5.02
N PRO A 115 -12.30 -11.34 -5.31
CA PRO A 115 -11.43 -12.18 -4.51
C PRO A 115 -9.99 -11.62 -4.42
N GLY A 116 -9.41 -11.66 -3.23
CA GLY A 116 -8.07 -11.13 -3.00
C GLY A 116 -8.00 -9.59 -2.93
N PHE A 117 -9.15 -8.92 -2.86
CA PHE A 117 -9.25 -7.46 -2.77
C PHE A 117 -10.26 -7.08 -1.69
N HIS A 118 -9.80 -6.63 -0.54
CA HIS A 118 -10.60 -6.50 0.69
C HIS A 118 -11.39 -7.77 1.08
N SER A 119 -11.01 -8.89 0.51
CA SER A 119 -11.62 -10.20 0.77
C SER A 119 -10.57 -11.30 0.62
N LEU A 120 -10.77 -12.42 1.29
CA LEU A 120 -9.91 -13.58 1.13
C LEU A 120 -9.96 -14.09 -0.32
N ALA A 121 -8.84 -14.57 -0.81
CA ALA A 121 -8.81 -15.28 -2.09
C ALA A 121 -9.75 -16.48 -2.02
N ALA A 122 -10.27 -16.88 -3.19
CA ALA A 122 -11.04 -18.12 -3.28
C ALA A 122 -10.16 -19.31 -2.85
N PRO A 123 -10.75 -20.32 -2.20
CA PRO A 123 -10.02 -21.50 -1.77
C PRO A 123 -9.48 -22.30 -2.96
#